data_708f44b22d013fb3d70ae2c594309746
#
_entry.id   708f44b22d013fb3d70ae2c594309746
#
_cell.length_a   1.000
_cell.length_b   1.000
_cell.length_c   1.000
_cell.angle_alpha   90.00
_cell.angle_beta   90.00
_cell.angle_gamma   90.00
#
_symmetry.space_group_name_H-M   'P 1'
#
loop_
_entity.id
_entity.type
_entity.pdbx_description
1 polymer ?
#
loop_
_entity_poly.entity_id
_entity_poly.type
_entity_poly.pdbx_seq_one_letter_code
_entity_poly.pdbx_strand_id
1 'polypeptide(L)'
;MSDVRSVDPKATGNPLQAYEASLEMKRSYEQAAFYSLIVIIAVLWLDFRSLTHSLLAALPLAAGMALTLGLMGVLGIDLNPANLIGIPLILGIAVDYGVHIVHDAPERPGKYRISASTANAVMVDALTTILGFGALMVASHRGLESLGRLLTLGVTMCTLTSLVFLPAILGILRPGSAERDDDQHDSNDAEVLAFPPLHDRRQAA
;
A
#
# COMPACT_ATOMS: atom_id res chain seq x y z
N MET A 1 12.63 34.01 -15.27
CA MET A 1 11.91 33.87 -16.55
C MET A 1 10.82 34.92 -16.75
N SER A 2 10.15 35.39 -15.72
CA SER A 2 9.32 36.62 -15.78
C SER A 2 10.09 37.80 -16.38
N ASP A 3 11.38 37.92 -16.08
CA ASP A 3 12.26 39.00 -16.57
C ASP A 3 12.49 38.96 -18.10
N VAL A 4 12.55 37.79 -18.73
CA VAL A 4 12.76 37.70 -20.18
C VAL A 4 11.52 38.19 -20.94
N ARG A 5 10.32 37.83 -20.50
CA ARG A 5 9.06 38.29 -21.08
C ARG A 5 8.73 39.75 -20.79
N SER A 6 9.30 40.32 -19.72
CA SER A 6 9.19 41.77 -19.44
C SER A 6 10.02 42.59 -20.41
N VAL A 7 11.09 42.01 -20.97
CA VAL A 7 11.99 42.67 -21.93
C VAL A 7 11.51 42.43 -23.37
N ASP A 8 11.08 41.20 -23.68
CA ASP A 8 10.51 40.85 -24.98
C ASP A 8 9.32 39.88 -24.83
N PRO A 9 8.05 40.39 -24.96
CA PRO A 9 6.85 39.59 -24.87
C PRO A 9 6.72 38.50 -25.96
N LYS A 10 7.47 38.63 -27.05
CA LYS A 10 7.49 37.69 -28.17
C LYS A 10 8.71 36.76 -28.15
N ALA A 11 9.48 36.77 -27.07
CA ALA A 11 10.62 35.87 -26.95
C ALA A 11 10.15 34.42 -27.09
N THR A 12 10.66 33.74 -28.11
CA THR A 12 10.42 32.33 -28.44
C THR A 12 11.74 31.62 -28.57
N GLY A 13 11.78 30.36 -28.19
CA GLY A 13 12.98 29.52 -28.33
C GLY A 13 12.84 28.21 -27.60
N ASN A 14 13.61 27.20 -27.99
CA ASN A 14 13.59 25.86 -27.40
C ASN A 14 13.68 25.85 -25.87
N PRO A 15 14.52 26.67 -25.20
CA PRO A 15 14.58 26.67 -23.72
C PRO A 15 13.30 27.17 -23.05
N LEU A 16 12.63 28.17 -23.66
CA LEU A 16 11.40 28.71 -23.12
C LEU A 16 10.23 27.73 -23.29
N GLN A 17 10.12 27.11 -24.46
CA GLN A 17 9.12 26.10 -24.76
C GLN A 17 9.30 24.85 -23.87
N ALA A 18 10.54 24.40 -23.66
CA ALA A 18 10.84 23.28 -22.76
C ALA A 18 10.46 23.60 -21.29
N TYR A 19 10.69 24.84 -20.85
CA TYR A 19 10.30 25.27 -19.51
C TYR A 19 8.77 25.34 -19.35
N GLU A 20 8.07 25.90 -20.30
CA GLU A 20 6.60 25.97 -20.29
C GLU A 20 5.99 24.57 -20.32
N ALA A 21 6.47 23.70 -21.20
CA ALA A 21 6.06 22.30 -21.26
C ALA A 21 6.29 21.58 -19.92
N SER A 22 7.42 21.81 -19.24
CA SER A 22 7.71 21.21 -17.95
C SER A 22 6.75 21.70 -16.85
N LEU A 23 6.34 22.96 -16.88
CA LEU A 23 5.36 23.51 -15.94
C LEU A 23 3.93 22.94 -16.19
N GLU A 24 3.55 22.82 -17.46
CA GLU A 24 2.26 22.21 -17.83
C GLU A 24 2.22 20.73 -17.46
N MET A 25 3.31 19.99 -17.69
CA MET A 25 3.44 18.60 -17.24
C MET A 25 3.30 18.48 -15.73
N LYS A 26 4.00 19.32 -14.96
CA LYS A 26 3.89 19.35 -13.51
C LYS A 26 2.45 19.55 -13.06
N ARG A 27 1.75 20.55 -13.59
CA ARG A 27 0.34 20.80 -13.30
C ARG A 27 -0.54 19.62 -13.62
N SER A 28 -0.35 19.00 -14.79
CA SER A 28 -1.14 17.86 -15.24
C SER A 28 -0.95 16.66 -14.30
N TYR A 29 0.28 16.39 -13.83
CA TYR A 29 0.55 15.30 -12.91
C TYR A 29 0.03 15.57 -11.48
N GLU A 30 0.10 16.81 -11.01
CA GLU A 30 -0.52 17.22 -9.73
C GLU A 30 -2.04 17.03 -9.79
N GLN A 31 -2.68 17.42 -10.89
CA GLN A 31 -4.12 17.18 -11.10
C GLN A 31 -4.44 15.69 -11.20
N ALA A 32 -3.64 14.92 -11.93
CA ALA A 32 -3.81 13.47 -12.03
C ALA A 32 -3.69 12.79 -10.67
N ALA A 33 -2.73 13.17 -9.84
CA ALA A 33 -2.59 12.66 -8.47
C ALA A 33 -3.80 13.01 -7.59
N PHE A 34 -4.32 14.23 -7.71
CA PHE A 34 -5.51 14.66 -6.98
C PHE A 34 -6.76 13.88 -7.40
N TYR A 35 -6.99 13.74 -8.71
CA TYR A 35 -8.12 12.95 -9.21
C TYR A 35 -7.98 11.47 -8.87
N SER A 36 -6.77 10.91 -8.93
CA SER A 36 -6.50 9.53 -8.49
C SER A 36 -6.90 9.34 -7.02
N LEU A 37 -6.55 10.28 -6.16
CA LEU A 37 -6.92 10.20 -4.74
C LEU A 37 -8.44 10.22 -4.53
N ILE A 38 -9.17 11.08 -5.26
CA ILE A 38 -10.65 11.12 -5.21
C ILE A 38 -11.24 9.78 -5.66
N VAL A 39 -10.76 9.24 -6.79
CA VAL A 39 -11.23 7.96 -7.32
C VAL A 39 -10.93 6.83 -6.34
N ILE A 40 -9.72 6.80 -5.78
CA ILE A 40 -9.33 5.80 -4.78
C ILE A 40 -10.26 5.84 -3.56
N ILE A 41 -10.52 7.02 -3.00
CA ILE A 41 -11.43 7.17 -1.85
C ILE A 41 -12.85 6.72 -2.22
N ALA A 42 -13.33 7.06 -3.42
CA ALA A 42 -14.65 6.65 -3.89
C ALA A 42 -14.73 5.12 -4.04
N VAL A 43 -13.72 4.49 -4.64
CA VAL A 43 -13.65 3.02 -4.80
C VAL A 43 -13.58 2.33 -3.45
N LEU A 44 -12.73 2.79 -2.53
CA LEU A 44 -12.65 2.25 -1.17
C LEU A 44 -13.98 2.35 -0.42
N TRP A 45 -14.69 3.49 -0.59
CA TRP A 45 -16.00 3.67 0.04
C TRP A 45 -17.06 2.73 -0.55
N LEU A 46 -17.02 2.49 -1.86
CA LEU A 46 -17.92 1.54 -2.53
C LEU A 46 -17.64 0.10 -2.11
N ASP A 47 -16.36 -0.27 -1.96
CA ASP A 47 -15.91 -1.60 -1.60
C ASP A 47 -16.28 -1.94 -0.14
N PHE A 48 -15.85 -1.12 0.80
CA PHE A 48 -16.08 -1.37 2.23
C PHE A 48 -17.46 -0.94 2.73
N ARG A 49 -18.16 -0.05 2.03
CA ARG A 49 -19.41 0.60 2.47
C ARG A 49 -19.34 1.14 3.92
N SER A 50 -18.15 1.36 4.42
CA SER A 50 -17.83 1.83 5.77
C SER A 50 -16.69 2.83 5.69
N LEU A 51 -16.93 4.04 6.15
CA LEU A 51 -15.91 5.10 6.14
C LEU A 51 -14.68 4.73 6.99
N THR A 52 -14.91 4.03 8.11
CA THR A 52 -13.81 3.59 9.00
C THR A 52 -12.88 2.60 8.32
N HIS A 53 -13.42 1.59 7.63
CA HIS A 53 -12.60 0.59 6.93
C HIS A 53 -11.91 1.20 5.70
N SER A 54 -12.59 2.09 4.97
CA SER A 54 -11.99 2.82 3.86
C SER A 54 -10.81 3.68 4.31
N LEU A 55 -10.96 4.39 5.44
CA LEU A 55 -9.90 5.22 6.00
C LEU A 55 -8.72 4.37 6.51
N LEU A 56 -9.01 3.23 7.14
CA LEU A 56 -7.98 2.27 7.58
C LEU A 56 -7.19 1.71 6.39
N ALA A 57 -7.86 1.36 5.29
CA ALA A 57 -7.20 0.87 4.08
C ALA A 57 -6.35 1.96 3.40
N ALA A 58 -6.77 3.23 3.46
CA ALA A 58 -6.03 4.36 2.90
C ALA A 58 -4.84 4.82 3.79
N LEU A 59 -4.84 4.48 5.08
CA LEU A 59 -3.84 4.96 6.03
C LEU A 59 -2.40 4.53 5.68
N PRO A 60 -2.11 3.25 5.36
CA PRO A 60 -0.75 2.84 4.98
C PRO A 60 -0.28 3.49 3.69
N LEU A 61 -1.20 3.79 2.75
CA LEU A 61 -0.90 4.53 1.54
C LEU A 61 -0.41 5.94 1.87
N ALA A 62 -1.14 6.67 2.72
CA ALA A 62 -0.77 8.02 3.14
C ALA A 62 0.58 8.03 3.89
N ALA A 63 0.78 7.08 4.82
CA ALA A 63 2.03 6.93 5.56
C ALA A 63 3.20 6.54 4.63
N GLY A 64 2.99 5.59 3.71
CA GLY A 64 3.99 5.17 2.74
C GLY A 64 4.41 6.28 1.78
N MET A 65 3.46 7.09 1.31
CA MET A 65 3.75 8.26 0.49
C MET A 65 4.53 9.33 1.27
N ALA A 66 4.16 9.61 2.51
CA ALA A 66 4.89 10.55 3.36
C ALA A 66 6.34 10.09 3.59
N LEU A 67 6.54 8.79 3.88
CA LEU A 67 7.89 8.21 4.02
C LEU A 67 8.67 8.25 2.70
N THR A 68 8.03 7.99 1.56
CA THR A 68 8.65 8.05 0.24
C THR A 68 9.18 9.45 -0.04
N LEU A 69 8.34 10.47 0.10
CA LEU A 69 8.73 11.87 -0.13
C LEU A 69 9.77 12.34 0.87
N GLY A 70 9.64 11.95 2.15
CA GLY A 70 10.63 12.25 3.18
C GLY A 70 11.99 11.63 2.88
N LEU A 71 12.01 10.34 2.49
CA LEU A 71 13.25 9.63 2.17
C LEU A 71 13.90 10.14 0.87
N MET A 72 13.11 10.53 -0.13
CA MET A 72 13.62 11.20 -1.32
C MET A 72 14.36 12.49 -0.97
N GLY A 73 13.80 13.31 -0.05
CA GLY A 73 14.46 14.53 0.44
C GLY A 73 15.80 14.24 1.12
N VAL A 74 15.86 13.18 1.93
CA VAL A 74 17.10 12.77 2.62
C VAL A 74 18.16 12.24 1.63
N LEU A 75 17.69 11.48 0.60
CA LEU A 75 18.58 10.91 -0.42
C LEU A 75 18.98 11.92 -1.53
N GLY A 76 18.46 13.14 -1.49
CA GLY A 76 18.71 14.14 -2.53
C GLY A 76 18.12 13.78 -3.88
N ILE A 77 17.00 13.04 -3.90
CA ILE A 77 16.29 12.68 -5.13
C ILE A 77 15.22 13.73 -5.39
N ASP A 78 15.47 14.59 -6.36
CA ASP A 78 14.56 15.68 -6.71
C ASP A 78 13.34 15.18 -7.48
N LEU A 79 12.19 15.78 -7.18
CA LEU A 79 11.00 15.64 -8.02
C LEU A 79 11.21 16.42 -9.34
N ASN A 80 11.09 15.70 -10.44
CA ASN A 80 11.23 16.23 -11.76
C ASN A 80 10.04 15.81 -12.66
N PRO A 81 9.81 16.46 -13.82
CA PRO A 81 8.67 16.12 -14.67
C PRO A 81 8.63 14.65 -15.09
N ALA A 82 9.78 13.98 -15.17
CA ALA A 82 9.82 12.58 -15.61
C ALA A 82 9.40 11.60 -14.51
N ASN A 83 9.67 11.91 -13.21
CA ASN A 83 9.29 11.03 -12.11
C ASN A 83 7.95 11.40 -11.46
N LEU A 84 7.43 12.61 -11.65
CA LEU A 84 6.14 13.05 -11.12
C LEU A 84 4.96 12.14 -11.52
N ILE A 85 5.01 11.56 -12.73
CA ILE A 85 4.01 10.58 -13.19
C ILE A 85 3.94 9.32 -12.30
N GLY A 86 5.01 9.04 -11.56
CA GLY A 86 5.07 7.91 -10.62
C GLY A 86 4.15 8.08 -9.42
N ILE A 87 3.82 9.31 -9.01
CA ILE A 87 2.98 9.57 -7.83
C ILE A 87 1.58 8.95 -7.97
N PRO A 88 0.76 9.29 -9.00
CA PRO A 88 -0.54 8.66 -9.18
C PRO A 88 -0.44 7.15 -9.41
N LEU A 89 0.65 6.67 -10.00
CA LEU A 89 0.87 5.24 -10.21
C LEU A 89 1.12 4.51 -8.88
N ILE A 90 1.94 5.05 -7.99
CA ILE A 90 2.16 4.49 -6.63
C ILE A 90 0.84 4.49 -5.85
N LEU A 91 0.05 5.57 -5.94
CA LEU A 91 -1.25 5.64 -5.27
C LEU A 91 -2.17 4.50 -5.71
N GLY A 92 -2.22 4.20 -7.02
CA GLY A 92 -3.03 3.10 -7.55
C GLY A 92 -2.56 1.71 -7.12
N ILE A 93 -1.25 1.46 -7.12
CA ILE A 93 -0.68 0.16 -6.74
C ILE A 93 -0.80 -0.07 -5.23
N ALA A 94 -0.46 0.93 -4.43
CA ALA A 94 -0.33 0.77 -2.98
C ALA A 94 -1.68 0.68 -2.25
N VAL A 95 -2.77 1.16 -2.85
CA VAL A 95 -4.10 1.04 -2.24
C VAL A 95 -4.53 -0.43 -2.08
N ASP A 96 -4.16 -1.29 -3.01
CA ASP A 96 -4.52 -2.71 -3.00
C ASP A 96 -3.93 -3.43 -1.77
N TYR A 97 -2.74 -3.06 -1.31
CA TYR A 97 -2.13 -3.62 -0.10
C TYR A 97 -2.99 -3.37 1.14
N GLY A 98 -3.50 -2.14 1.28
CA GLY A 98 -4.41 -1.78 2.37
C GLY A 98 -5.74 -2.53 2.29
N VAL A 99 -6.31 -2.65 1.11
CA VAL A 99 -7.57 -3.38 0.87
C VAL A 99 -7.43 -4.84 1.27
N HIS A 100 -6.41 -5.54 0.79
CA HIS A 100 -6.18 -6.95 1.10
C HIS A 100 -6.05 -7.20 2.62
N ILE A 101 -5.35 -6.33 3.34
CA ILE A 101 -5.13 -6.49 4.78
C ILE A 101 -6.41 -6.16 5.57
N VAL A 102 -7.17 -5.14 5.16
CA VAL A 102 -8.43 -4.80 5.84
C VAL A 102 -9.50 -5.85 5.59
N HIS A 103 -9.53 -6.47 4.41
CA HIS A 103 -10.44 -7.60 4.12
C HIS A 103 -10.08 -8.87 4.90
N ASP A 104 -8.80 -9.14 5.16
CA ASP A 104 -8.36 -10.27 6.00
C ASP A 104 -8.79 -10.11 7.49
N ALA A 105 -9.02 -8.88 7.94
CA ALA A 105 -9.29 -8.57 9.34
C ALA A 105 -10.62 -9.11 9.91
N PRO A 106 -11.78 -9.11 9.19
CA PRO A 106 -13.04 -9.62 9.71
C PRO A 106 -13.09 -11.13 9.91
N GLU A 107 -12.29 -11.87 9.15
CA GLU A 107 -12.33 -13.34 9.10
C GLU A 107 -11.72 -14.00 10.35
N ARG A 108 -11.11 -13.21 11.26
CA ARG A 108 -10.39 -13.74 12.42
C ARG A 108 -10.93 -13.17 13.73
N PRO A 109 -11.46 -14.03 14.61
CA PRO A 109 -11.80 -13.64 15.97
C PRO A 109 -10.51 -13.39 16.79
N GLY A 110 -10.55 -12.45 17.73
CA GLY A 110 -9.45 -12.14 18.64
C GLY A 110 -8.54 -11.01 18.18
N LYS A 111 -7.32 -10.92 18.74
CA LYS A 111 -6.32 -9.91 18.38
C LYS A 111 -5.88 -10.09 16.93
N TYR A 112 -6.01 -9.04 16.13
CA TYR A 112 -5.66 -9.13 14.71
C TYR A 112 -4.19 -9.53 14.50
N ARG A 113 -3.99 -10.57 13.70
CA ARG A 113 -2.70 -10.96 13.12
C ARG A 113 -2.93 -11.22 11.64
N ILE A 114 -2.13 -10.59 10.78
CA ILE A 114 -2.21 -10.81 9.33
C ILE A 114 -2.02 -12.30 8.99
N SER A 115 -2.82 -12.82 8.06
CA SER A 115 -2.64 -14.19 7.59
C SER A 115 -1.36 -14.36 6.80
N ALA A 116 -0.72 -15.51 6.92
CA ALA A 116 0.45 -15.83 6.11
C ALA A 116 0.13 -15.79 4.61
N SER A 117 -1.09 -16.17 4.22
CA SER A 117 -1.55 -16.11 2.84
C SER A 117 -1.59 -14.68 2.32
N THR A 118 -2.23 -13.76 3.06
CA THR A 118 -2.34 -12.35 2.69
C THR A 118 -0.96 -11.67 2.70
N ALA A 119 -0.15 -11.91 3.73
CA ALA A 119 1.20 -11.36 3.80
C ALA A 119 2.07 -11.82 2.61
N ASN A 120 2.01 -13.12 2.26
CA ASN A 120 2.74 -13.67 1.12
C ASN A 120 2.24 -13.10 -0.20
N ALA A 121 0.92 -12.96 -0.39
CA ALA A 121 0.35 -12.38 -1.59
C ALA A 121 0.84 -10.93 -1.80
N VAL A 122 0.73 -10.09 -0.78
CA VAL A 122 1.20 -8.69 -0.81
C VAL A 122 2.72 -8.64 -1.04
N MET A 123 3.49 -9.53 -0.40
CA MET A 123 4.94 -9.57 -0.57
C MET A 123 5.36 -9.97 -1.99
N VAL A 124 4.72 -10.99 -2.58
CA VAL A 124 5.02 -11.42 -3.95
C VAL A 124 4.67 -10.34 -4.96
N ASP A 125 3.50 -9.70 -4.82
CA ASP A 125 3.10 -8.59 -5.67
C ASP A 125 4.08 -7.42 -5.57
N ALA A 126 4.41 -7.00 -4.35
CA ALA A 126 5.39 -5.94 -4.12
C ALA A 126 6.76 -6.27 -4.71
N LEU A 127 7.28 -7.49 -4.51
CA LEU A 127 8.57 -7.90 -5.05
C LEU A 127 8.60 -7.90 -6.57
N THR A 128 7.55 -8.42 -7.23
CA THR A 128 7.47 -8.38 -8.69
C THR A 128 7.42 -6.96 -9.23
N THR A 129 6.68 -6.09 -8.56
CA THR A 129 6.57 -4.67 -8.91
C THR A 129 7.90 -3.93 -8.69
N ILE A 130 8.57 -4.16 -7.54
CA ILE A 130 9.89 -3.60 -7.23
C ILE A 130 10.94 -4.06 -8.25
N LEU A 131 10.96 -5.34 -8.63
CA LEU A 131 11.88 -5.85 -9.64
C LEU A 131 11.61 -5.24 -11.01
N GLY A 132 10.33 -5.11 -11.40
CA GLY A 132 9.93 -4.50 -12.67
C GLY A 132 10.35 -3.04 -12.77
N PHE A 133 10.05 -2.23 -11.77
CA PHE A 133 10.44 -0.81 -11.75
C PHE A 133 11.91 -0.61 -11.42
N GLY A 134 12.51 -1.50 -10.62
CA GLY A 134 13.94 -1.51 -10.34
C GLY A 134 14.77 -1.67 -11.61
N ALA A 135 14.29 -2.43 -12.59
CA ALA A 135 14.95 -2.54 -13.88
C ALA A 135 15.06 -1.20 -14.63
N LEU A 136 14.13 -0.25 -14.41
CA LEU A 136 14.21 1.10 -14.98
C LEU A 136 15.38 1.90 -14.41
N MET A 137 15.85 1.57 -13.20
CA MET A 137 16.99 2.28 -12.57
C MET A 137 18.31 2.05 -13.35
N VAL A 138 18.38 1.00 -14.15
CA VAL A 138 19.55 0.67 -14.98
C VAL A 138 19.45 1.30 -16.38
N ALA A 139 18.35 1.99 -16.69
CA ALA A 139 18.16 2.63 -17.99
C ALA A 139 19.17 3.76 -18.21
N SER A 140 19.68 3.87 -19.43
CA SER A 140 20.60 4.96 -19.82
C SER A 140 19.92 6.34 -19.88
N HIS A 141 18.59 6.36 -19.91
CA HIS A 141 17.81 7.60 -19.96
C HIS A 141 17.51 8.11 -18.55
N ARG A 142 18.03 9.28 -18.18
CA ARG A 142 17.92 9.87 -16.84
C ARG A 142 16.48 9.99 -16.32
N GLY A 143 15.51 10.23 -17.20
CA GLY A 143 14.09 10.30 -16.82
C GLY A 143 13.54 8.95 -16.39
N LEU A 144 13.86 7.87 -17.10
CA LEU A 144 13.45 6.50 -16.74
C LEU A 144 14.16 6.04 -15.46
N GLU A 145 15.44 6.33 -15.32
CA GLU A 145 16.20 6.05 -14.10
C GLU A 145 15.56 6.75 -12.87
N SER A 146 15.23 8.03 -13.00
CA SER A 146 14.60 8.82 -11.95
C SER A 146 13.20 8.29 -11.60
N LEU A 147 12.40 7.91 -12.61
CA LEU A 147 11.11 7.28 -12.45
C LEU A 147 11.24 5.93 -11.73
N GLY A 148 12.18 5.08 -12.15
CA GLY A 148 12.45 3.79 -11.53
C GLY A 148 12.81 3.94 -10.04
N ARG A 149 13.64 4.91 -9.69
CA ARG A 149 14.00 5.21 -8.30
C ARG A 149 12.78 5.58 -7.46
N LEU A 150 11.93 6.49 -7.96
CA LEU A 150 10.72 6.90 -7.25
C LEU A 150 9.77 5.72 -7.06
N LEU A 151 9.48 4.96 -8.12
CA LEU A 151 8.54 3.85 -8.07
C LEU A 151 9.01 2.72 -7.16
N THR A 152 10.29 2.34 -7.27
CA THR A 152 10.88 1.31 -6.39
C THR A 152 10.83 1.72 -4.93
N LEU A 153 11.21 2.97 -4.63
CA LEU A 153 11.18 3.50 -3.28
C LEU A 153 9.74 3.59 -2.75
N GLY A 154 8.83 4.12 -3.57
CA GLY A 154 7.43 4.31 -3.21
C GLY A 154 6.71 2.99 -2.92
N VAL A 155 6.84 2.01 -3.80
CA VAL A 155 6.25 0.68 -3.58
C VAL A 155 6.84 0.01 -2.35
N THR A 156 8.17 0.12 -2.14
CA THR A 156 8.83 -0.44 -0.95
C THR A 156 8.29 0.19 0.34
N MET A 157 8.19 1.52 0.41
CA MET A 157 7.68 2.21 1.61
C MET A 157 6.20 1.92 1.85
N CYS A 158 5.38 1.90 0.80
CA CYS A 158 3.96 1.53 0.93
C CYS A 158 3.77 0.07 1.36
N THR A 159 4.58 -0.85 0.87
CA THR A 159 4.55 -2.26 1.30
C THR A 159 4.92 -2.40 2.77
N LEU A 160 6.00 -1.73 3.21
CA LEU A 160 6.42 -1.74 4.62
C LEU A 160 5.34 -1.17 5.54
N THR A 161 4.73 -0.05 5.16
CA THR A 161 3.64 0.54 5.94
C THR A 161 2.40 -0.35 5.95
N SER A 162 2.07 -1.01 4.85
CA SER A 162 0.93 -1.92 4.79
C SER A 162 1.17 -3.18 5.62
N LEU A 163 2.34 -3.81 5.55
CA LEU A 163 2.62 -5.07 6.26
C LEU A 163 2.96 -4.89 7.74
N VAL A 164 3.46 -3.73 8.15
CA VAL A 164 3.90 -3.47 9.54
C VAL A 164 2.94 -2.55 10.27
N PHE A 165 2.68 -1.38 9.70
CA PHE A 165 1.93 -0.32 10.36
C PHE A 165 0.42 -0.64 10.44
N LEU A 166 -0.18 -1.11 9.35
CA LEU A 166 -1.62 -1.40 9.33
C LEU A 166 -2.01 -2.57 10.26
N PRO A 167 -1.32 -3.73 10.28
CA PRO A 167 -1.61 -4.78 11.24
C PRO A 167 -1.40 -4.35 12.69
N ALA A 168 -0.41 -3.51 12.97
CA ALA A 168 -0.19 -2.96 14.30
C ALA A 168 -1.38 -2.12 14.78
N ILE A 169 -1.90 -1.23 13.91
CA ILE A 169 -3.08 -0.41 14.21
C ILE A 169 -4.32 -1.28 14.38
N LEU A 170 -4.56 -2.24 13.50
CA LEU A 170 -5.69 -3.17 13.61
C LEU A 170 -5.60 -3.99 14.89
N GLY A 171 -4.40 -4.39 15.32
CA GLY A 171 -4.17 -5.08 16.57
C GLY A 171 -4.47 -4.24 17.83
N ILE A 172 -4.27 -2.92 17.74
CA ILE A 172 -4.60 -1.98 18.82
C ILE A 172 -6.11 -1.70 18.85
N LEU A 173 -6.73 -1.52 17.69
CA LEU A 173 -8.17 -1.24 17.56
C LEU A 173 -9.05 -2.45 17.91
N ARG A 174 -8.50 -3.66 17.82
CA ARG A 174 -9.14 -4.91 18.22
C ARG A 174 -8.30 -5.56 19.32
N PRO A 175 -8.36 -5.03 20.57
CA PRO A 175 -7.78 -5.73 21.71
C PRO A 175 -8.54 -7.05 21.85
N GLY A 176 -7.87 -8.16 21.59
CA GLY A 176 -8.48 -9.48 21.68
C GLY A 176 -9.05 -9.65 23.07
N SER A 177 -10.26 -10.21 23.17
CA SER A 177 -10.69 -10.92 24.36
C SER A 177 -9.74 -12.11 24.50
N ALA A 178 -8.57 -11.84 25.08
CA ALA A 178 -7.59 -12.85 25.40
C ALA A 178 -8.22 -13.80 26.42
N GLU A 179 -7.91 -15.08 26.28
CA GLU A 179 -8.07 -16.06 27.35
C GLU A 179 -9.37 -16.87 27.49
N ARG A 180 -10.12 -17.11 26.39
CA ARG A 180 -11.19 -18.13 26.52
C ARG A 180 -11.11 -19.31 25.54
N ASP A 181 -10.23 -19.29 24.56
CA ASP A 181 -10.19 -20.34 23.52
C ASP A 181 -9.13 -21.42 23.76
N ASP A 182 -8.08 -21.17 24.53
CA ASP A 182 -7.08 -22.21 24.82
C ASP A 182 -7.63 -23.29 25.79
N ASP A 183 -8.52 -22.91 26.73
CA ASP A 183 -9.10 -23.86 27.69
C ASP A 183 -10.23 -24.71 27.08
N GLN A 184 -10.90 -24.24 25.99
CA GLN A 184 -11.96 -25.02 25.33
C GLN A 184 -11.41 -26.00 24.28
N HIS A 185 -10.26 -25.73 23.69
CA HIS A 185 -9.65 -26.65 22.73
C HIS A 185 -8.99 -27.83 23.45
N ASP A 186 -8.35 -27.59 24.57
CA ASP A 186 -7.76 -28.63 25.43
C ASP A 186 -8.83 -29.55 26.08
N SER A 187 -9.99 -28.99 26.41
CA SER A 187 -11.08 -29.78 26.99
C SER A 187 -11.81 -30.65 25.93
N ASN A 188 -11.95 -30.16 24.69
CA ASN A 188 -12.54 -30.94 23.60
C ASN A 188 -11.57 -32.04 23.10
N ASP A 189 -10.28 -31.77 23.04
CA ASP A 189 -9.30 -32.79 22.66
C ASP A 189 -9.13 -33.88 23.72
N ALA A 190 -9.32 -33.54 24.99
CA ALA A 190 -9.36 -34.51 26.09
C ALA A 190 -10.62 -35.39 26.05
N GLU A 191 -11.77 -34.86 25.62
CA GLU A 191 -13.02 -35.61 25.50
C GLU A 191 -13.03 -36.55 24.28
N VAL A 192 -12.40 -36.14 23.17
CA VAL A 192 -12.25 -36.95 21.94
C VAL A 192 -11.27 -38.13 22.16
N LEU A 193 -10.31 -37.99 23.07
CA LEU A 193 -9.34 -39.06 23.43
C LEU A 193 -9.87 -40.03 24.51
N ALA A 194 -11.01 -39.74 25.12
CA ALA A 194 -11.65 -40.67 26.04
C ALA A 194 -12.33 -41.81 25.23
N PHE A 195 -11.64 -42.90 25.09
CA PHE A 195 -12.22 -44.13 24.52
C PHE A 195 -13.49 -44.53 25.30
N PRO A 196 -14.60 -44.84 24.64
CA PRO A 196 -15.78 -45.32 25.35
C PRO A 196 -15.42 -46.61 26.07
N PRO A 197 -15.90 -46.83 27.32
CA PRO A 197 -15.58 -47.99 28.12
C PRO A 197 -16.02 -49.27 27.45
N LEU A 198 -15.14 -50.26 27.34
CA LEU A 198 -15.31 -51.56 26.66
C LEU A 198 -16.41 -52.47 27.21
N HIS A 199 -17.37 -51.90 27.98
CA HIS A 199 -18.30 -52.71 28.72
C HIS A 199 -19.63 -53.03 28.00
N ASP A 200 -19.90 -52.52 26.79
CA ASP A 200 -21.21 -52.68 26.15
C ASP A 200 -21.24 -53.64 24.94
N ARG A 201 -20.21 -54.48 24.75
CA ARG A 201 -20.18 -55.47 23.66
C ARG A 201 -20.70 -56.86 24.02
N ARG A 202 -21.29 -57.09 25.20
CA ARG A 202 -21.77 -58.40 25.63
C ARG A 202 -23.29 -58.60 25.68
N GLN A 203 -24.08 -57.61 25.18
CA GLN A 203 -25.55 -57.76 25.19
C GLN A 203 -26.18 -57.80 23.78
N ALA A 204 -25.43 -58.03 22.72
CA ALA A 204 -25.96 -58.24 21.37
C ALA A 204 -25.42 -59.57 20.80
N ALA A 205 -25.82 -60.72 21.41
CA ALA A 205 -25.73 -62.05 20.86
C ALA A 205 -26.99 -62.81 21.21
#